data_98084ba57708f22c67bd86ff0c799e77
#
_entry.id   98084ba57708f22c67bd86ff0c799e77
#
_cell.length_a   1.000
_cell.length_b   1.000
_cell.length_c   1.000
_cell.angle_alpha   90.00
_cell.angle_beta   90.00
_cell.angle_gamma   90.00
#
_symmetry.space_group_name_H-M   'P 1'
#
loop_
_entity.id
_entity.type
_entity.pdbx_description
1 polymer ?
#
loop_
_entity_poly.entity_id
_entity_poly.type
_entity_poly.pdbx_seq_one_letter_code
_entity_poly.pdbx_strand_id
1 'polypeptide(L)'
;IKTLRAVQPRANRPQAYNGLYEIPTLDEVIALAKAEGTKRGKSVGIYPEIKHSTYHATTVGFGARVFEDKLVATLHAAYGNVASVPVFIQSFEVSNLQYLNTQTNIRLVQLIDADDVKDDGSMSLVAPYHKPYDFVVSNDSRSFADLLTSSGLDFIKTYADAVGPWKPYLVKTVNDGV
;
A
#
# COMPACT_ATOMS: atom_id res chain seq x y z
N ILE A 1 -14.23 15.79 -1.10
CA ILE A 1 -13.11 15.39 -1.95
C ILE A 1 -13.34 15.82 -3.41
N LYS A 2 -14.55 15.76 -3.94
CA LYS A 2 -14.87 16.11 -5.34
C LYS A 2 -14.67 17.60 -5.72
N THR A 3 -14.54 18.47 -4.73
CA THR A 3 -14.21 19.89 -4.95
C THR A 3 -12.68 20.12 -5.07
N LEU A 4 -11.87 19.14 -4.73
CA LEU A 4 -10.41 19.21 -4.84
C LEU A 4 -9.95 18.91 -6.28
N ARG A 5 -8.84 19.49 -6.64
CA ARG A 5 -8.17 19.26 -7.93
C ARG A 5 -6.74 18.79 -7.70
N ALA A 6 -6.32 17.83 -8.53
CA ALA A 6 -4.96 17.31 -8.48
C ALA A 6 -3.95 18.34 -8.91
N VAL A 7 -2.86 18.48 -8.16
CA VAL A 7 -1.73 19.36 -8.45
C VAL A 7 -0.43 18.57 -8.31
N GLN A 8 0.47 18.71 -9.29
CA GLN A 8 1.80 18.12 -9.22
C GLN A 8 2.72 18.97 -8.33
N PRO A 9 3.16 18.45 -7.16
CA PRO A 9 3.97 19.24 -6.21
C PRO A 9 5.43 19.36 -6.61
N ARG A 10 5.92 18.53 -7.54
CA ARG A 10 7.32 18.51 -7.96
C ARG A 10 7.54 19.36 -9.20
N ALA A 11 8.32 20.44 -9.08
CA ALA A 11 8.55 21.40 -10.17
C ALA A 11 9.22 20.79 -11.41
N ASN A 12 10.01 19.73 -11.24
CA ASN A 12 10.71 19.03 -12.33
C ASN A 12 9.81 18.05 -13.12
N ARG A 13 8.49 18.02 -12.82
CA ARG A 13 7.51 17.20 -13.54
C ARG A 13 6.54 18.07 -14.33
N PRO A 14 5.88 17.53 -15.38
CA PRO A 14 4.91 18.27 -16.17
C PRO A 14 3.81 18.91 -15.31
N GLN A 15 3.59 20.21 -15.48
CA GLN A 15 2.61 21.00 -14.72
C GLN A 15 1.30 21.26 -15.48
N ALA A 16 1.23 20.82 -16.74
CA ALA A 16 0.13 21.15 -17.67
C ALA A 16 -1.25 20.64 -17.21
N TYR A 17 -1.29 19.68 -16.27
CA TYR A 17 -2.53 19.06 -15.79
C TYR A 17 -2.98 19.57 -14.41
N ASN A 18 -2.26 20.54 -13.84
CA ASN A 18 -2.60 21.11 -12.54
C ASN A 18 -4.00 21.73 -12.55
N GLY A 19 -4.82 21.36 -11.60
CA GLY A 19 -6.16 21.89 -11.43
C GLY A 19 -7.22 21.34 -12.42
N LEU A 20 -6.84 20.47 -13.38
CA LEU A 20 -7.76 19.96 -14.38
C LEU A 20 -8.57 18.75 -13.91
N TYR A 21 -7.97 17.89 -13.11
CA TYR A 21 -8.58 16.60 -12.73
C TYR A 21 -9.01 16.57 -11.27
N GLU A 22 -10.16 15.93 -11.03
CA GLU A 22 -10.66 15.61 -9.70
C GLU A 22 -9.86 14.45 -9.08
N ILE A 23 -9.94 14.33 -7.75
CA ILE A 23 -9.45 13.16 -7.05
C ILE A 23 -10.51 12.06 -7.16
N PRO A 24 -10.21 10.90 -7.78
CA PRO A 24 -11.17 9.83 -7.94
C PRO A 24 -11.47 9.17 -6.59
N THR A 25 -12.69 8.65 -6.45
CA THR A 25 -13.06 7.71 -5.38
C THR A 25 -12.61 6.29 -5.76
N LEU A 26 -12.58 5.39 -4.77
CA LEU A 26 -12.28 3.97 -5.04
C LEU A 26 -13.32 3.35 -5.98
N ASP A 27 -14.60 3.69 -5.83
CA ASP A 27 -15.67 3.21 -6.70
C ASP A 27 -15.46 3.61 -8.17
N GLU A 28 -15.00 4.85 -8.41
CA GLU A 28 -14.68 5.33 -9.76
C GLU A 28 -13.47 4.61 -10.35
N VAL A 29 -12.44 4.31 -9.53
CA VAL A 29 -11.28 3.51 -9.96
C VAL A 29 -11.70 2.08 -10.31
N ILE A 30 -12.56 1.48 -9.49
CA ILE A 30 -13.13 0.14 -9.74
C ILE A 30 -13.92 0.13 -11.04
N ALA A 31 -14.81 1.11 -11.23
CA ALA A 31 -15.62 1.22 -12.45
C ALA A 31 -14.74 1.38 -13.70
N LEU A 32 -13.70 2.21 -13.63
CA LEU A 32 -12.73 2.40 -14.72
C LEU A 32 -11.99 1.09 -15.05
N ALA A 33 -11.47 0.40 -14.03
CA ALA A 33 -10.74 -0.86 -14.24
C ALA A 33 -11.62 -1.92 -14.91
N LYS A 34 -12.88 -2.06 -14.50
CA LYS A 34 -13.85 -2.97 -15.11
C LYS A 34 -14.18 -2.58 -16.56
N ALA A 35 -14.44 -1.30 -16.82
CA ALA A 35 -14.74 -0.79 -18.16
C ALA A 35 -13.56 -1.01 -19.14
N GLU A 36 -12.35 -0.68 -18.71
CA GLU A 36 -11.14 -0.90 -19.52
C GLU A 36 -10.84 -2.41 -19.71
N GLY A 37 -11.15 -3.23 -18.71
CA GLY A 37 -11.05 -4.69 -18.84
C GLY A 37 -11.97 -5.23 -19.92
N THR A 38 -13.23 -4.83 -19.90
CA THR A 38 -14.23 -5.19 -20.92
C THR A 38 -13.79 -4.72 -22.31
N LYS A 39 -13.38 -3.47 -22.45
CA LYS A 39 -12.92 -2.88 -23.71
C LYS A 39 -11.72 -3.62 -24.30
N ARG A 40 -10.82 -4.11 -23.47
CA ARG A 40 -9.57 -4.78 -23.88
C ARG A 40 -9.69 -6.31 -23.98
N GLY A 41 -10.83 -6.87 -23.62
CA GLY A 41 -11.04 -8.33 -23.55
C GLY A 41 -10.13 -9.04 -22.55
N LYS A 42 -9.64 -8.34 -21.50
CA LYS A 42 -8.78 -8.88 -20.45
C LYS A 42 -9.01 -8.19 -19.13
N SER A 43 -8.81 -8.92 -18.04
CA SER A 43 -8.93 -8.33 -16.70
C SER A 43 -7.88 -7.22 -16.46
N VAL A 44 -8.35 -6.09 -15.94
CA VAL A 44 -7.48 -5.03 -15.40
C VAL A 44 -7.61 -5.08 -13.90
N GLY A 45 -6.48 -5.37 -13.23
CA GLY A 45 -6.41 -5.44 -11.78
C GLY A 45 -6.28 -4.08 -11.11
N ILE A 46 -6.62 -4.04 -9.82
CA ILE A 46 -6.37 -2.88 -8.95
C ILE A 46 -5.51 -3.29 -7.75
N TYR A 47 -4.80 -2.31 -7.20
CA TYR A 47 -3.86 -2.50 -6.11
C TYR A 47 -4.05 -1.41 -5.03
N PRO A 48 -5.22 -1.41 -4.33
CA PRO A 48 -5.53 -0.41 -3.31
C PRO A 48 -4.62 -0.54 -2.10
N GLU A 49 -4.16 0.59 -1.58
CA GLU A 49 -3.39 0.69 -0.34
C GLU A 49 -4.23 1.27 0.78
N ILE A 50 -4.19 0.63 1.96
CA ILE A 50 -4.62 1.28 3.22
C ILE A 50 -3.42 1.99 3.80
N LYS A 51 -3.47 3.31 3.79
CA LYS A 51 -2.38 4.15 4.25
C LYS A 51 -2.65 4.72 5.63
N HIS A 52 -1.72 4.48 6.58
CA HIS A 52 -1.74 5.03 7.94
C HIS A 52 -3.03 4.74 8.73
N SER A 53 -3.55 3.51 8.68
CA SER A 53 -4.78 3.16 9.39
C SER A 53 -4.62 3.36 10.91
N THR A 54 -3.48 3.00 11.48
CA THR A 54 -3.17 3.23 12.90
C THR A 54 -3.22 4.70 13.27
N TYR A 55 -2.63 5.59 12.46
CA TYR A 55 -2.70 7.04 12.69
C TYR A 55 -4.13 7.56 12.67
N HIS A 56 -4.91 7.15 11.70
CA HIS A 56 -6.31 7.56 11.59
C HIS A 56 -7.17 7.03 12.74
N ALA A 57 -6.90 5.83 13.21
CA ALA A 57 -7.62 5.25 14.35
C ALA A 57 -7.26 5.94 15.67
N THR A 58 -5.96 6.20 15.91
CA THR A 58 -5.48 6.66 17.22
C THR A 58 -5.41 8.18 17.35
N THR A 59 -4.97 8.87 16.29
CA THR A 59 -4.71 10.33 16.33
C THR A 59 -5.87 11.13 15.78
N VAL A 60 -6.47 10.67 14.66
CA VAL A 60 -7.62 11.36 14.05
C VAL A 60 -8.94 10.98 14.70
N GLY A 61 -9.02 9.81 15.36
CA GLY A 61 -10.19 9.37 16.11
C GLY A 61 -11.30 8.76 15.23
N PHE A 62 -10.98 8.22 14.07
CA PHE A 62 -11.97 7.53 13.23
C PHE A 62 -12.43 6.18 13.80
N GLY A 63 -11.75 5.70 14.84
CA GLY A 63 -12.00 4.38 15.42
C GLY A 63 -11.20 3.27 14.75
N ALA A 64 -11.03 2.18 15.50
CA ALA A 64 -10.26 1.02 15.03
C ALA A 64 -10.98 0.34 13.85
N ARG A 65 -10.23 -0.06 12.84
CA ARG A 65 -10.66 -0.90 11.71
C ARG A 65 -11.67 -0.27 10.73
N VAL A 66 -12.03 0.99 10.89
CA VAL A 66 -13.01 1.66 10.02
C VAL A 66 -12.57 1.68 8.55
N PHE A 67 -11.27 1.88 8.29
CA PHE A 67 -10.75 1.85 6.91
C PHE A 67 -10.77 0.45 6.32
N GLU A 68 -10.33 -0.53 7.10
CA GLU A 68 -10.28 -1.93 6.70
C GLU A 68 -11.69 -2.44 6.36
N ASP A 69 -12.64 -2.25 7.26
CA ASP A 69 -14.02 -2.70 7.09
C ASP A 69 -14.69 -2.05 5.86
N LYS A 70 -14.47 -0.75 5.68
CA LYS A 70 -15.01 -0.03 4.52
C LYS A 70 -14.39 -0.51 3.22
N LEU A 71 -13.06 -0.73 3.19
CA LEU A 71 -12.38 -1.26 2.02
C LEU A 71 -12.89 -2.65 1.66
N VAL A 72 -12.94 -3.56 2.65
CA VAL A 72 -13.44 -4.93 2.47
C VAL A 72 -14.87 -4.92 1.93
N ALA A 73 -15.78 -4.15 2.54
CA ALA A 73 -17.17 -4.05 2.07
C ALA A 73 -17.25 -3.57 0.61
N THR A 74 -16.48 -2.55 0.24
CA THR A 74 -16.44 -2.01 -1.12
C THR A 74 -15.92 -3.04 -2.12
N LEU A 75 -14.81 -3.72 -1.79
CA LEU A 75 -14.19 -4.71 -2.68
C LEU A 75 -15.03 -5.97 -2.81
N HIS A 76 -15.64 -6.47 -1.71
CA HIS A 76 -16.53 -7.62 -1.75
C HIS A 76 -17.78 -7.34 -2.59
N ALA A 77 -18.37 -6.15 -2.47
CA ALA A 77 -19.51 -5.75 -3.30
C ALA A 77 -19.14 -5.69 -4.79
N ALA A 78 -17.91 -5.26 -5.11
CA ALA A 78 -17.48 -5.08 -6.49
C ALA A 78 -16.94 -6.37 -7.14
N TYR A 79 -16.23 -7.22 -6.42
CA TYR A 79 -15.48 -8.35 -6.96
C TYR A 79 -15.80 -9.70 -6.31
N GLY A 80 -16.49 -9.72 -5.18
CA GLY A 80 -16.69 -10.91 -4.35
C GLY A 80 -15.52 -11.17 -3.39
N ASN A 81 -15.67 -12.16 -2.52
CA ASN A 81 -14.68 -12.55 -1.50
C ASN A 81 -13.95 -13.82 -1.90
N VAL A 82 -13.14 -13.76 -2.94
CA VAL A 82 -12.34 -14.89 -3.43
C VAL A 82 -10.93 -14.45 -3.84
N ALA A 83 -9.95 -15.32 -3.63
CA ALA A 83 -8.54 -14.99 -3.92
C ALA A 83 -8.22 -14.78 -5.40
N SER A 84 -9.08 -15.29 -6.31
CA SER A 84 -8.85 -15.21 -7.77
C SER A 84 -9.25 -13.87 -8.39
N VAL A 85 -9.87 -12.96 -7.65
CA VAL A 85 -10.21 -11.64 -8.19
C VAL A 85 -8.96 -10.84 -8.56
N PRO A 86 -9.04 -9.92 -9.53
CA PRO A 86 -7.89 -9.13 -9.97
C PRO A 86 -7.61 -7.97 -9.00
N VAL A 87 -7.49 -8.28 -7.72
CA VAL A 87 -7.27 -7.31 -6.65
C VAL A 87 -6.18 -7.82 -5.72
N PHE A 88 -5.26 -6.93 -5.33
CA PHE A 88 -4.36 -7.11 -4.21
C PHE A 88 -4.52 -5.92 -3.27
N ILE A 89 -4.76 -6.17 -1.99
CA ILE A 89 -4.77 -5.12 -0.96
C ILE A 89 -3.37 -5.00 -0.38
N GLN A 90 -2.83 -3.80 -0.34
CA GLN A 90 -1.48 -3.56 0.17
C GLN A 90 -1.47 -2.63 1.38
N SER A 91 -0.50 -2.82 2.24
CA SER A 91 -0.22 -1.92 3.36
C SER A 91 1.22 -2.04 3.85
N PHE A 92 1.76 -0.94 4.41
CA PHE A 92 3.00 -0.96 5.18
C PHE A 92 2.79 -1.45 6.62
N GLU A 93 1.60 -1.27 7.18
CA GLU A 93 1.29 -1.65 8.55
C GLU A 93 0.92 -3.14 8.65
N VAL A 94 1.52 -3.84 9.61
CA VAL A 94 1.32 -5.28 9.83
C VAL A 94 -0.03 -5.56 10.46
N SER A 95 -0.41 -4.78 11.47
CA SER A 95 -1.63 -5.04 12.26
C SER A 95 -2.92 -4.95 11.45
N ASN A 96 -2.97 -4.07 10.43
CA ASN A 96 -4.14 -4.01 9.57
C ASN A 96 -4.19 -5.18 8.59
N LEU A 97 -3.05 -5.64 8.06
CA LEU A 97 -3.01 -6.84 7.21
C LEU A 97 -3.38 -8.10 7.98
N GLN A 98 -2.90 -8.24 9.22
CA GLN A 98 -3.32 -9.35 10.10
C GLN A 98 -4.83 -9.35 10.33
N TYR A 99 -5.43 -8.19 10.56
CA TYR A 99 -6.88 -8.07 10.67
C TYR A 99 -7.57 -8.42 9.36
N LEU A 100 -7.14 -7.84 8.24
CA LEU A 100 -7.70 -8.10 6.92
C LEU A 100 -7.67 -9.59 6.56
N ASN A 101 -6.60 -10.31 6.93
CA ASN A 101 -6.49 -11.76 6.71
C ASN A 101 -7.61 -12.57 7.39
N THR A 102 -8.23 -12.02 8.43
CA THR A 102 -9.41 -12.62 9.07
C THR A 102 -10.73 -12.21 8.42
N GLN A 103 -10.75 -11.18 7.56
CA GLN A 103 -11.97 -10.57 7.01
C GLN A 103 -12.18 -10.87 5.52
N THR A 104 -11.13 -11.21 4.79
CA THR A 104 -11.21 -11.38 3.34
C THR A 104 -10.32 -12.50 2.82
N ASN A 105 -10.75 -13.12 1.72
CA ASN A 105 -9.92 -14.01 0.91
C ASN A 105 -9.22 -13.28 -0.25
N ILE A 106 -9.41 -11.98 -0.41
CA ILE A 106 -8.67 -11.17 -1.40
C ILE A 106 -7.20 -11.13 -0.96
N ARG A 107 -6.30 -11.31 -1.91
CA ARG A 107 -4.86 -11.41 -1.65
C ARG A 107 -4.31 -10.13 -1.00
N LEU A 108 -3.43 -10.31 -0.02
CA LEU A 108 -2.81 -9.27 0.77
C LEU A 108 -1.31 -9.16 0.49
N VAL A 109 -0.79 -7.94 0.53
CA VAL A 109 0.63 -7.65 0.27
C VAL A 109 1.20 -6.79 1.38
N GLN A 110 2.25 -7.29 2.02
CA GLN A 110 3.06 -6.51 2.95
C GLN A 110 4.02 -5.62 2.16
N LEU A 111 3.89 -4.32 2.28
CA LEU A 111 4.83 -3.35 1.72
C LEU A 111 6.06 -3.18 2.62
N ILE A 112 7.21 -3.02 2.00
CA ILE A 112 8.51 -2.79 2.67
C ILE A 112 9.12 -1.51 2.13
N ASP A 113 9.47 -0.60 3.03
CA ASP A 113 10.07 0.70 2.70
C ASP A 113 11.48 0.86 3.27
N ALA A 114 12.11 1.95 2.96
CA ALA A 114 13.34 2.45 3.54
C ALA A 114 13.36 3.98 3.44
N ASP A 115 14.24 4.62 4.19
CA ASP A 115 14.43 6.07 4.12
C ASP A 115 15.08 6.48 2.80
N ASP A 116 16.18 5.80 2.43
CA ASP A 116 16.94 6.10 1.21
C ASP A 116 17.83 4.91 0.81
N VAL A 117 18.56 5.07 -0.28
CA VAL A 117 19.62 4.17 -0.73
C VAL A 117 20.96 4.86 -0.50
N LYS A 118 21.87 4.19 0.22
CA LYS A 118 23.24 4.68 0.44
C LYS A 118 24.09 4.53 -0.82
N ASP A 119 25.23 5.21 -0.86
CA ASP A 119 26.17 5.19 -2.01
C ASP A 119 26.66 3.77 -2.35
N ASP A 120 26.74 2.88 -1.37
CA ASP A 120 27.11 1.47 -1.55
C ASP A 120 25.96 0.59 -2.06
N GLY A 121 24.77 1.18 -2.25
CA GLY A 121 23.55 0.52 -2.67
C GLY A 121 22.80 -0.23 -1.55
N SER A 122 23.22 -0.12 -0.30
CA SER A 122 22.48 -0.64 0.85
C SER A 122 21.32 0.30 1.24
N MET A 123 20.28 -0.27 1.89
CA MET A 123 19.14 0.52 2.36
C MET A 123 19.50 1.34 3.60
N SER A 124 19.12 2.60 3.59
CA SER A 124 19.09 3.44 4.78
C SER A 124 17.78 3.21 5.53
N LEU A 125 17.88 2.79 6.79
CA LEU A 125 16.72 2.58 7.66
C LEU A 125 16.76 3.58 8.82
N VAL A 126 16.39 4.83 8.51
CA VAL A 126 16.33 5.94 9.47
C VAL A 126 14.88 6.30 9.73
N ALA A 127 14.56 6.73 10.96
CA ALA A 127 13.23 7.21 11.28
C ALA A 127 12.84 8.41 10.40
N PRO A 128 11.60 8.52 9.95
CA PRO A 128 10.44 7.71 10.31
C PRO A 128 10.21 6.46 9.44
N TYR A 129 11.02 6.22 8.39
CA TYR A 129 10.76 5.19 7.36
C TYR A 129 11.46 3.84 7.61
N HIS A 130 11.99 3.60 8.81
CA HIS A 130 12.74 2.39 9.15
C HIS A 130 11.87 1.20 9.54
N LYS A 131 10.61 1.42 9.89
CA LYS A 131 9.65 0.38 10.32
C LYS A 131 8.20 0.77 10.04
N PRO A 132 7.27 -0.21 10.04
CA PRO A 132 5.83 0.06 10.00
C PRO A 132 5.38 1.04 11.09
N TYR A 133 4.41 1.90 10.77
CA TYR A 133 3.95 2.91 11.73
C TYR A 133 3.24 2.28 12.94
N ASP A 134 2.50 1.21 12.77
CA ASP A 134 1.91 0.44 13.88
C ASP A 134 2.99 -0.15 14.82
N PHE A 135 4.17 -0.49 14.31
CA PHE A 135 5.33 -0.88 15.13
C PHE A 135 5.91 0.30 15.92
N VAL A 136 5.87 1.52 15.36
CA VAL A 136 6.25 2.73 16.11
C VAL A 136 5.31 2.94 17.29
N VAL A 137 4.00 2.86 17.05
CA VAL A 137 2.96 3.10 18.07
C VAL A 137 2.95 2.01 19.15
N SER A 138 3.17 0.75 18.77
CA SER A 138 3.20 -0.40 19.71
C SER A 138 4.55 -0.61 20.40
N ASN A 139 5.58 0.20 20.10
CA ASN A 139 6.96 0.00 20.53
C ASN A 139 7.55 -1.37 20.12
N ASP A 140 7.11 -1.94 18.99
CA ASP A 140 7.76 -3.12 18.43
C ASP A 140 9.17 -2.74 17.97
N SER A 141 10.16 -3.54 18.36
CA SER A 141 11.57 -3.28 18.05
C SER A 141 11.96 -3.60 16.59
N ARG A 142 11.13 -4.39 15.88
CA ARG A 142 11.42 -4.82 14.52
C ARG A 142 11.39 -3.64 13.53
N SER A 143 12.24 -3.73 12.54
CA SER A 143 12.33 -2.83 11.39
C SER A 143 11.85 -3.50 10.10
N PHE A 144 11.83 -2.80 9.00
CA PHE A 144 11.61 -3.40 7.68
C PHE A 144 12.70 -4.42 7.30
N ALA A 145 13.95 -4.24 7.77
CA ALA A 145 15.00 -5.24 7.54
C ALA A 145 14.70 -6.56 8.27
N ASP A 146 14.16 -6.51 9.49
CA ASP A 146 13.79 -7.70 10.24
C ASP A 146 12.67 -8.48 9.55
N LEU A 147 11.74 -7.78 8.90
CA LEU A 147 10.66 -8.38 8.10
C LEU A 147 11.16 -9.09 6.83
N LEU A 148 12.35 -8.73 6.32
CA LEU A 148 12.97 -9.33 5.14
C LEU A 148 13.95 -10.48 5.47
N THR A 149 14.16 -10.81 6.75
CA THR A 149 14.87 -12.03 7.14
C THR A 149 14.04 -13.27 6.83
N SER A 150 14.64 -14.47 6.80
CA SER A 150 13.88 -15.71 6.62
C SER A 150 12.75 -15.85 7.63
N SER A 151 13.02 -15.59 8.91
CA SER A 151 11.98 -15.61 9.96
C SER A 151 10.94 -14.51 9.80
N GLY A 152 11.34 -13.33 9.30
CA GLY A 152 10.44 -12.23 8.98
C GLY A 152 9.50 -12.57 7.82
N LEU A 153 10.00 -13.22 6.79
CA LEU A 153 9.19 -13.70 5.65
C LEU A 153 8.24 -14.83 6.08
N ASP A 154 8.69 -15.75 6.93
CA ASP A 154 7.81 -16.76 7.53
C ASP A 154 6.69 -16.13 8.38
N PHE A 155 7.01 -15.07 9.11
CA PHE A 155 6.01 -14.29 9.85
C PHE A 155 5.01 -13.60 8.89
N ILE A 156 5.48 -12.92 7.83
CA ILE A 156 4.60 -12.30 6.83
C ILE A 156 3.67 -13.33 6.20
N LYS A 157 4.17 -14.51 5.85
CA LYS A 157 3.39 -15.60 5.27
C LYS A 157 2.19 -16.03 6.12
N THR A 158 2.18 -15.75 7.41
CA THR A 158 1.03 -16.07 8.29
C THR A 158 -0.18 -15.16 8.04
N TYR A 159 -0.02 -14.01 7.39
CA TYR A 159 -1.09 -13.03 7.19
C TYR A 159 -1.13 -12.36 5.82
N ALA A 160 -0.14 -12.55 4.98
CA ALA A 160 -0.11 -11.96 3.63
C ALA A 160 0.37 -12.96 2.59
N ASP A 161 -0.09 -12.79 1.36
CA ASP A 161 0.19 -13.68 0.22
C ASP A 161 1.47 -13.28 -0.52
N ALA A 162 1.90 -12.04 -0.37
CA ALA A 162 3.06 -11.51 -1.06
C ALA A 162 3.74 -10.37 -0.28
N VAL A 163 4.97 -10.05 -0.71
CA VAL A 163 5.76 -8.91 -0.24
C VAL A 163 5.95 -7.94 -1.39
N GLY A 164 5.71 -6.65 -1.14
CA GLY A 164 5.90 -5.55 -2.09
C GLY A 164 7.03 -4.61 -1.62
N PRO A 165 8.29 -4.98 -1.81
CA PRO A 165 9.39 -4.14 -1.37
C PRO A 165 9.59 -2.94 -2.31
N TRP A 166 10.10 -1.84 -1.76
CA TRP A 166 10.61 -0.74 -2.57
C TRP A 166 11.66 -1.25 -3.56
N LYS A 167 11.56 -0.82 -4.81
CA LYS A 167 12.34 -1.38 -5.93
C LYS A 167 13.86 -1.55 -5.68
N PRO A 168 14.56 -0.63 -4.98
CA PRO A 168 15.98 -0.81 -4.67
C PRO A 168 16.33 -2.06 -3.82
N TYR A 169 15.38 -2.65 -3.13
CA TYR A 169 15.58 -3.95 -2.47
C TYR A 169 15.79 -5.11 -3.44
N LEU A 170 15.25 -4.98 -4.66
CA LEU A 170 15.28 -6.03 -5.69
C LEU A 170 16.33 -5.77 -6.77
N VAL A 171 16.58 -4.50 -7.07
CA VAL A 171 17.53 -4.08 -8.10
C VAL A 171 18.50 -3.11 -7.46
N LYS A 172 19.76 -3.51 -7.37
CA LYS A 172 20.77 -2.64 -6.80
C LYS A 172 20.85 -1.35 -7.62
N THR A 173 20.62 -0.23 -6.95
CA THR A 173 20.87 1.09 -7.51
C THR A 173 22.22 1.57 -7.00
N VAL A 174 23.09 2.02 -7.88
CA VAL A 174 24.27 2.82 -7.52
C VAL A 174 23.91 4.27 -7.78
N ASN A 175 24.32 5.14 -6.88
CA ASN A 175 24.24 6.56 -7.11
C ASN A 175 25.30 6.90 -8.15
N ASP A 176 24.88 6.99 -9.42
CA ASP A 176 25.77 7.32 -10.56
C ASP A 176 25.87 8.82 -10.82
N GLY A 177 25.35 9.62 -9.88
CA GLY A 177 25.43 11.08 -9.95
C GLY A 177 24.46 11.72 -10.95
N VAL A 178 23.43 11.01 -11.42
CA VAL A 178 22.39 11.53 -12.31
C VAL A 178 21.15 11.98 -11.53
#